data_ff132155d4cc361575692a2a1bbbe9a6
#
_entry.id   ff132155d4cc361575692a2a1bbbe9a6
#
_cell.length_a   1.000
_cell.length_b   1.000
_cell.length_c   1.000
_cell.angle_alpha   90.00
_cell.angle_beta   90.00
_cell.angle_gamma   90.00
#
_symmetry.space_group_name_H-M   'P 1'
#
loop_
_entity.id
_entity.type
_entity.pdbx_description
1 polymer ?
#
loop_
_entity_poly.entity_id
_entity_poly.type
_entity_poly.pdbx_seq_one_letter_code
_entity_poly.pdbx_strand_id
1 'polypeptide(L)'
;VLRHLNYRPWFALAEFVDNALQSYLYNEERLQSLTPPAGPLIVRIDIEAAGTNRITIRDNAGGIEELSYERAFRPAAIPTDSSGLSEFGMGMKSAACWFSPRWHVRTSALGEPVERTVRFDIDRIVKDDITELVVEERPASPEMHFTEVVLDELHRPPLGRTVGKIKEHLTDIFRV
;
A
#
# COMPACT_ATOMS: atom_id res chain seq x y z
N VAL A 1 -2.66 17.90 -7.95
CA VAL A 1 -3.28 18.43 -6.71
C VAL A 1 -2.66 17.75 -5.47
N LEU A 2 -2.49 16.43 -5.43
CA LEU A 2 -1.96 15.70 -4.26
C LEU A 2 -0.47 15.99 -3.93
N ARG A 3 0.32 16.47 -4.89
CA ARG A 3 1.74 16.86 -4.69
C ARG A 3 1.94 18.03 -3.70
N HIS A 4 0.88 18.79 -3.42
CA HIS A 4 0.92 19.99 -2.58
C HIS A 4 0.35 19.77 -1.18
N LEU A 5 -0.09 18.54 -0.86
CA LEU A 5 -0.44 18.20 0.50
C LEU A 5 0.82 18.33 1.38
N ASN A 6 0.69 19.00 2.51
CA ASN A 6 1.78 19.21 3.47
C ASN A 6 2.03 17.89 4.27
N TYR A 7 2.08 16.78 3.52
CA TYR A 7 2.32 15.45 4.07
C TYR A 7 3.79 15.31 4.45
N ARG A 8 4.03 14.76 5.60
CA ARG A 8 5.38 14.35 5.98
C ARG A 8 5.59 12.88 5.61
N PRO A 9 6.80 12.47 5.14
CA PRO A 9 7.04 11.11 4.66
C PRO A 9 6.58 10.01 5.61
N TRP A 10 6.77 10.20 6.91
CA TRP A 10 6.39 9.20 7.91
C TRP A 10 4.87 9.06 8.11
N PHE A 11 4.09 10.12 7.92
CA PHE A 11 2.62 10.01 7.95
C PHE A 11 2.11 9.27 6.71
N ALA A 12 2.68 9.56 5.53
CA ALA A 12 2.31 8.85 4.33
C ALA A 12 2.69 7.35 4.41
N LEU A 13 3.84 7.00 5.01
CA LEU A 13 4.20 5.61 5.23
C LEU A 13 3.36 4.93 6.31
N ALA A 14 2.91 5.67 7.34
CA ALA A 14 2.02 5.15 8.36
C ALA A 14 0.69 4.63 7.78
N GLU A 15 0.15 5.26 6.72
CA GLU A 15 -1.07 4.79 6.03
C GLU A 15 -0.95 3.33 5.53
N PHE A 16 0.23 2.96 5.03
CA PHE A 16 0.45 1.57 4.59
C PHE A 16 0.54 0.61 5.77
N VAL A 17 1.16 1.02 6.87
CA VAL A 17 1.28 0.22 8.09
C VAL A 17 -0.09 0.05 8.75
N ASP A 18 -0.90 1.11 8.82
CA ASP A 18 -2.27 1.06 9.35
C ASP A 18 -3.15 0.10 8.53
N ASN A 19 -3.04 0.13 7.20
CA ASN A 19 -3.78 -0.80 6.34
C ASN A 19 -3.34 -2.26 6.57
N ALA A 20 -2.04 -2.51 6.74
CA ALA A 20 -1.53 -3.84 7.06
C ALA A 20 -2.03 -4.32 8.42
N LEU A 21 -2.01 -3.45 9.43
CA LEU A 21 -2.52 -3.75 10.77
C LEU A 21 -4.02 -4.08 10.75
N GLN A 22 -4.82 -3.27 10.04
CA GLN A 22 -6.25 -3.52 9.91
C GLN A 22 -6.54 -4.83 9.18
N SER A 23 -5.82 -5.12 8.09
CA SER A 23 -5.94 -6.39 7.36
C SER A 23 -5.55 -7.58 8.24
N TYR A 24 -4.49 -7.46 9.05
CA TYR A 24 -4.05 -8.50 9.97
C TYR A 24 -5.10 -8.77 11.05
N LEU A 25 -5.60 -7.74 11.71
CA LEU A 25 -6.62 -7.87 12.76
C LEU A 25 -7.93 -8.44 12.22
N TYR A 26 -8.36 -8.00 11.03
CA TYR A 26 -9.55 -8.53 10.40
C TYR A 26 -9.44 -10.02 10.06
N ASN A 27 -8.26 -10.49 9.70
CA ASN A 27 -8.00 -11.88 9.34
C ASN A 27 -7.35 -12.71 10.46
N GLU A 28 -7.24 -12.20 11.70
CA GLU A 28 -6.48 -12.81 12.77
C GLU A 28 -6.85 -14.28 13.02
N GLU A 29 -8.14 -14.59 13.17
CA GLU A 29 -8.62 -15.95 13.40
C GLU A 29 -8.26 -16.89 12.23
N ARG A 30 -8.38 -16.43 10.99
CA ARG A 30 -8.03 -17.21 9.80
C ARG A 30 -6.53 -17.45 9.71
N LEU A 31 -5.72 -16.42 10.00
CA LEU A 31 -4.26 -16.50 10.02
C LEU A 31 -3.75 -17.48 11.10
N GLN A 32 -4.36 -17.46 12.27
CA GLN A 32 -4.02 -18.37 13.37
C GLN A 32 -4.47 -19.82 13.10
N SER A 33 -5.47 -20.04 12.26
CA SER A 33 -5.95 -21.38 11.88
C SER A 33 -5.09 -22.08 10.82
N LEU A 34 -4.11 -21.39 10.23
CA LEU A 34 -3.18 -21.99 9.27
C LEU A 34 -2.27 -23.04 9.95
N THR A 35 -1.71 -23.95 9.15
CA THR A 35 -0.80 -24.98 9.63
C THR A 35 0.53 -24.92 8.86
N PRO A 36 1.63 -24.40 9.47
CA PRO A 36 1.67 -23.77 10.81
C PRO A 36 0.91 -22.43 10.86
N PRO A 37 0.50 -21.96 12.05
CA PRO A 37 -0.13 -20.66 12.21
C PRO A 37 0.74 -19.54 11.65
N ALA A 38 0.13 -18.51 11.09
CA ALA A 38 0.84 -17.31 10.68
C ALA A 38 1.53 -16.68 11.91
N GLY A 39 2.73 -16.19 11.71
CA GLY A 39 3.47 -15.46 12.74
C GLY A 39 2.89 -14.08 13.01
N PRO A 40 3.55 -13.27 13.83
CA PRO A 40 3.15 -11.90 14.09
C PRO A 40 3.14 -11.08 12.79
N LEU A 41 2.38 -9.98 12.79
CA LEU A 41 2.41 -9.01 11.69
C LEU A 41 3.84 -8.48 11.50
N ILE A 42 4.31 -8.54 10.27
CA ILE A 42 5.57 -7.96 9.84
C ILE A 42 5.27 -7.00 8.68
N VAL A 43 5.60 -5.74 8.85
CA VAL A 43 5.58 -4.76 7.77
C VAL A 43 7.01 -4.33 7.47
N ARG A 44 7.48 -4.64 6.28
CA ARG A 44 8.81 -4.30 5.81
C ARG A 44 8.75 -3.10 4.87
N ILE A 45 9.59 -2.08 5.12
CA ILE A 45 9.73 -0.89 4.30
C ILE A 45 11.18 -0.79 3.84
N ASP A 46 11.40 -0.98 2.55
CA ASP A 46 12.70 -0.85 1.91
C ASP A 46 12.75 0.48 1.13
N ILE A 47 13.75 1.32 1.43
CA ILE A 47 13.94 2.63 0.79
C ILE A 47 15.23 2.61 -0.01
N GLU A 48 15.11 2.61 -1.32
CA GLU A 48 16.23 2.63 -2.27
C GLU A 48 16.33 4.02 -2.90
N ALA A 49 16.99 4.94 -2.19
CA ALA A 49 17.13 6.33 -2.64
C ALA A 49 18.21 6.52 -3.73
N ALA A 50 19.18 5.60 -3.83
CA ALA A 50 20.22 5.59 -4.85
C ALA A 50 19.92 4.50 -5.88
N GLY A 51 20.03 4.82 -7.17
CA GLY A 51 19.78 3.88 -8.26
C GLY A 51 18.32 3.86 -8.70
N THR A 52 17.53 2.94 -8.17
CA THR A 52 16.13 2.72 -8.61
C THR A 52 15.16 3.80 -8.19
N ASN A 53 15.50 4.61 -7.18
CA ASN A 53 14.64 5.66 -6.62
C ASN A 53 13.23 5.12 -6.27
N ARG A 54 13.18 4.10 -5.40
CA ARG A 54 12.01 3.27 -5.11
C ARG A 54 11.78 3.13 -3.61
N ILE A 55 10.52 3.00 -3.22
CA ILE A 55 10.13 2.49 -1.91
C ILE A 55 9.28 1.23 -2.13
N THR A 56 9.59 0.17 -1.40
CA THR A 56 8.80 -1.06 -1.37
C THR A 56 8.27 -1.26 0.03
N ILE A 57 6.95 -1.40 0.17
CA ILE A 57 6.28 -1.71 1.42
C ILE A 57 5.62 -3.08 1.25
N ARG A 58 5.97 -4.04 2.12
CA ARG A 58 5.41 -5.38 2.08
C ARG A 58 5.00 -5.83 3.47
N ASP A 59 3.80 -6.42 3.57
CA ASP A 59 3.28 -7.03 4.77
C ASP A 59 2.97 -8.53 4.58
N ASN A 60 2.76 -9.23 5.69
CA ASN A 60 2.28 -10.60 5.77
C ASN A 60 0.86 -10.69 6.34
N ALA A 61 0.06 -9.64 6.17
CA ALA A 61 -1.34 -9.62 6.57
C ALA A 61 -2.23 -10.46 5.63
N GLY A 62 -3.52 -10.38 5.76
CA GLY A 62 -4.47 -11.22 5.01
C GLY A 62 -4.56 -10.97 3.51
N GLY A 63 -3.85 -9.97 2.99
CA GLY A 63 -3.95 -9.53 1.60
C GLY A 63 -5.21 -8.69 1.33
N ILE A 64 -5.48 -8.38 0.06
CA ILE A 64 -6.66 -7.64 -0.39
C ILE A 64 -7.56 -8.61 -1.16
N GLU A 65 -8.75 -8.88 -0.62
CA GLU A 65 -9.75 -9.78 -1.21
C GLU A 65 -10.41 -9.16 -2.45
N GLU A 66 -10.85 -9.99 -3.39
CA GLU A 66 -11.50 -9.56 -4.64
C GLU A 66 -12.68 -8.61 -4.40
N LEU A 67 -13.51 -8.89 -3.40
CA LEU A 67 -14.65 -8.04 -3.03
C LEU A 67 -14.26 -6.61 -2.63
N SER A 68 -13.00 -6.39 -2.26
CA SER A 68 -12.48 -5.08 -1.86
C SER A 68 -11.84 -4.30 -3.03
N TYR A 69 -11.73 -4.89 -4.22
CA TYR A 69 -10.97 -4.32 -5.34
C TYR A 69 -11.54 -3.05 -5.90
N GLU A 70 -12.87 -2.97 -6.08
CA GLU A 70 -13.47 -1.73 -6.55
C GLU A 70 -13.10 -0.56 -5.65
N ARG A 71 -13.14 -0.77 -4.34
CA ARG A 71 -12.80 0.26 -3.36
C ARG A 71 -11.29 0.52 -3.30
N ALA A 72 -10.47 -0.53 -3.33
CA ALA A 72 -9.02 -0.42 -3.21
C ALA A 72 -8.36 0.17 -4.47
N PHE A 73 -8.85 -0.18 -5.66
CA PHE A 73 -8.15 0.07 -6.92
C PHE A 73 -8.92 0.94 -7.93
N ARG A 74 -10.20 1.26 -7.70
CA ARG A 74 -10.89 2.22 -8.56
C ARG A 74 -10.09 3.53 -8.56
N PRO A 75 -9.73 4.10 -9.72
CA PRO A 75 -9.16 5.44 -9.78
C PRO A 75 -10.18 6.37 -9.14
N ALA A 76 -9.92 6.81 -7.91
CA ALA A 76 -10.82 7.73 -7.25
C ALA A 76 -10.85 9.00 -8.09
N ALA A 77 -12.02 9.47 -8.47
CA ALA A 77 -12.19 10.86 -8.80
C ALA A 77 -11.54 11.63 -7.64
N ILE A 78 -10.50 12.40 -7.91
CA ILE A 78 -9.71 13.11 -6.92
C ILE A 78 -10.71 13.92 -6.09
N PRO A 79 -10.88 13.65 -4.78
CA PRO A 79 -11.82 14.43 -3.99
C PRO A 79 -11.38 15.88 -4.02
N THR A 80 -12.27 16.78 -4.39
CA THR A 80 -12.04 18.22 -4.28
C THR A 80 -12.05 18.70 -2.84
N ASP A 81 -12.41 17.82 -1.90
CA ASP A 81 -12.49 18.14 -0.48
C ASP A 81 -11.73 17.12 0.38
N SER A 82 -10.80 17.63 1.20
CA SER A 82 -9.87 16.84 2.03
C SER A 82 -10.44 16.46 3.41
N SER A 83 -11.72 16.67 3.68
CA SER A 83 -12.31 16.49 5.00
C SER A 83 -12.75 15.07 5.36
N GLY A 84 -12.60 14.09 4.44
CA GLY A 84 -13.03 12.70 4.64
C GLY A 84 -11.95 11.66 4.48
N LEU A 85 -10.73 11.86 5.01
CA LEU A 85 -9.55 10.99 4.83
C LEU A 85 -9.62 9.63 5.53
N SER A 86 -10.76 9.28 6.11
CA SER A 86 -10.90 8.13 7.03
C SER A 86 -11.54 6.89 6.43
N GLU A 87 -11.79 6.81 5.12
CA GLU A 87 -12.36 5.62 4.50
C GLU A 87 -11.31 4.77 3.79
N PHE A 88 -11.31 3.48 4.08
CA PHE A 88 -10.47 2.42 3.55
C PHE A 88 -10.15 2.58 2.04
N GLY A 89 -8.88 2.61 1.68
CA GLY A 89 -8.38 2.69 0.30
C GLY A 89 -8.05 4.11 -0.17
N MET A 90 -8.54 5.16 0.48
CA MET A 90 -8.19 6.54 0.13
C MET A 90 -6.82 6.93 0.68
N GLY A 91 -6.47 6.52 1.91
CA GLY A 91 -5.19 6.81 2.54
C GLY A 91 -4.01 6.23 1.74
N MET A 92 -4.08 4.95 1.39
CA MET A 92 -3.04 4.29 0.59
C MET A 92 -2.82 4.97 -0.76
N LYS A 93 -3.90 5.25 -1.52
CA LYS A 93 -3.79 5.89 -2.84
C LYS A 93 -3.24 7.31 -2.73
N SER A 94 -3.69 8.08 -1.75
CA SER A 94 -3.20 9.44 -1.52
C SER A 94 -1.73 9.44 -1.12
N ALA A 95 -1.32 8.54 -0.24
CA ALA A 95 0.05 8.36 0.18
C ALA A 95 0.94 7.93 -0.99
N ALA A 96 0.51 6.93 -1.79
CA ALA A 96 1.24 6.47 -2.95
C ALA A 96 1.44 7.59 -4.00
N CYS A 97 0.37 8.30 -4.36
CA CYS A 97 0.43 9.42 -5.31
C CYS A 97 1.25 10.60 -4.80
N TRP A 98 1.35 10.80 -3.48
CA TRP A 98 2.20 11.81 -2.90
C TRP A 98 3.70 11.49 -3.09
N PHE A 99 4.07 10.21 -2.99
CA PHE A 99 5.44 9.75 -3.21
C PHE A 99 5.80 9.63 -4.69
N SER A 100 4.89 9.09 -5.51
CA SER A 100 5.23 8.58 -6.83
C SER A 100 4.12 8.79 -7.86
N PRO A 101 4.47 9.13 -9.12
CA PRO A 101 3.53 9.14 -10.22
C PRO A 101 3.25 7.72 -10.76
N ARG A 102 4.12 6.75 -10.46
CA ARG A 102 4.03 5.36 -10.92
C ARG A 102 4.22 4.39 -9.78
N TRP A 103 3.20 3.61 -9.51
CA TRP A 103 3.23 2.63 -8.45
C TRP A 103 2.34 1.43 -8.78
N HIS A 104 2.54 0.35 -8.07
CA HIS A 104 1.69 -0.82 -8.22
C HIS A 104 1.48 -1.51 -6.87
N VAL A 105 0.38 -2.25 -6.81
CA VAL A 105 0.05 -3.13 -5.71
C VAL A 105 0.06 -4.55 -6.22
N ARG A 106 0.75 -5.43 -5.52
CA ARG A 106 0.73 -6.87 -5.71
C ARG A 106 0.20 -7.49 -4.42
N THR A 107 -0.81 -8.36 -4.52
CA THR A 107 -1.45 -8.94 -3.35
C THR A 107 -1.91 -10.36 -3.63
N SER A 108 -1.88 -11.20 -2.60
CA SER A 108 -2.53 -12.50 -2.56
C SER A 108 -3.39 -12.53 -1.30
N ALA A 109 -4.70 -12.75 -1.45
CA ALA A 109 -5.60 -12.79 -0.31
C ALA A 109 -5.70 -14.21 0.23
N LEU A 110 -5.70 -14.33 1.55
CA LEU A 110 -5.83 -15.61 2.25
C LEU A 110 -7.13 -16.32 1.84
N GLY A 111 -7.00 -17.53 1.30
CA GLY A 111 -8.11 -18.36 0.81
C GLY A 111 -8.41 -18.19 -0.69
N GLU A 112 -7.76 -17.26 -1.38
CA GLU A 112 -7.91 -17.09 -2.83
C GLU A 112 -6.73 -17.75 -3.59
N PRO A 113 -7.00 -18.57 -4.63
CA PRO A 113 -5.93 -19.28 -5.36
C PRO A 113 -5.25 -18.41 -6.42
N VAL A 114 -5.10 -17.10 -6.15
CA VAL A 114 -4.63 -16.12 -7.12
C VAL A 114 -3.84 -15.00 -6.48
N GLU A 115 -2.73 -14.62 -7.12
CA GLU A 115 -2.01 -13.38 -6.88
C GLU A 115 -2.43 -12.36 -7.92
N ARG A 116 -2.67 -11.13 -7.51
CA ARG A 116 -3.12 -10.04 -8.38
C ARG A 116 -2.18 -8.84 -8.32
N THR A 117 -2.01 -8.20 -9.48
CA THR A 117 -1.21 -6.98 -9.60
C THR A 117 -2.03 -5.91 -10.29
N VAL A 118 -2.09 -4.73 -9.68
CA VAL A 118 -2.71 -3.53 -10.25
C VAL A 118 -1.67 -2.42 -10.35
N ARG A 119 -1.57 -1.80 -11.54
CA ARG A 119 -0.58 -0.76 -11.84
C ARG A 119 -1.24 0.59 -12.00
N PHE A 120 -0.64 1.61 -11.41
CA PHE A 120 -1.07 3.01 -11.46
C PHE A 120 0.00 3.84 -12.18
N ASP A 121 -0.34 4.39 -13.32
CA ASP A 121 0.38 5.46 -13.99
C ASP A 121 -0.53 6.70 -13.93
N ILE A 122 -0.26 7.59 -12.99
CA ILE A 122 -1.16 8.70 -12.66
C ILE A 122 -1.26 9.68 -13.83
N ASP A 123 -0.15 9.91 -14.53
CA ASP A 123 -0.14 10.83 -15.67
C ASP A 123 -1.02 10.29 -16.81
N ARG A 124 -0.95 8.97 -17.06
CA ARG A 124 -1.79 8.29 -18.05
C ARG A 124 -3.25 8.23 -17.61
N ILE A 125 -3.52 7.89 -16.35
CA ILE A 125 -4.89 7.81 -15.81
C ILE A 125 -5.60 9.16 -16.00
N VAL A 126 -4.93 10.27 -15.68
CA VAL A 126 -5.50 11.60 -15.81
C VAL A 126 -5.62 12.04 -17.27
N LYS A 127 -4.61 11.76 -18.10
CA LYS A 127 -4.60 12.16 -19.52
C LYS A 127 -5.68 11.47 -20.33
N ASP A 128 -5.84 10.16 -20.11
CA ASP A 128 -6.69 9.27 -20.90
C ASP A 128 -8.06 9.03 -20.25
N ASP A 129 -8.36 9.73 -19.13
CA ASP A 129 -9.60 9.60 -18.34
C ASP A 129 -9.95 8.14 -17.99
N ILE A 130 -8.94 7.39 -17.53
CA ILE A 130 -9.07 5.96 -17.24
C ILE A 130 -9.90 5.78 -15.97
N THR A 131 -11.05 5.12 -16.07
CA THR A 131 -11.96 4.87 -14.97
C THR A 131 -11.79 3.48 -14.35
N GLU A 132 -11.18 2.54 -15.07
CA GLU A 132 -10.93 1.17 -14.63
C GLU A 132 -9.50 0.77 -14.93
N LEU A 133 -8.87 0.07 -13.97
CA LEU A 133 -7.51 -0.44 -14.12
C LEU A 133 -7.54 -1.94 -14.42
N VAL A 134 -6.58 -2.38 -15.22
CA VAL A 134 -6.38 -3.79 -15.52
C VAL A 134 -5.83 -4.49 -14.28
N VAL A 135 -6.45 -5.59 -13.88
CA VAL A 135 -5.97 -6.51 -12.86
C VAL A 135 -5.24 -7.66 -13.56
N GLU A 136 -3.93 -7.76 -13.35
CA GLU A 136 -3.13 -8.89 -13.82
C GLU A 136 -3.24 -10.02 -12.79
N GLU A 137 -3.61 -11.22 -13.20
CA GLU A 137 -3.77 -12.38 -12.33
C GLU A 137 -2.73 -13.46 -12.60
N ARG A 138 -2.27 -14.12 -11.53
CA ARG A 138 -1.39 -15.30 -11.59
C ARG A 138 -1.86 -16.33 -10.59
N PRO A 139 -1.81 -17.65 -10.91
CA PRO A 139 -2.10 -18.69 -9.93
C PRO A 139 -1.19 -18.58 -8.71
N ALA A 140 -1.77 -18.74 -7.52
CA ALA A 140 -1.07 -18.74 -6.24
C ALA A 140 -1.65 -19.79 -5.30
N SER A 141 -0.92 -20.13 -4.21
CA SER A 141 -1.49 -20.97 -3.17
C SER A 141 -2.58 -20.20 -2.40
N PRO A 142 -3.73 -20.84 -2.08
CA PRO A 142 -4.73 -20.23 -1.21
C PRO A 142 -4.22 -19.88 0.20
N GLU A 143 -3.11 -20.46 0.62
CA GLU A 143 -2.45 -20.15 1.90
C GLU A 143 -1.52 -18.92 1.79
N MET A 144 -1.21 -18.47 0.58
CA MET A 144 -0.38 -17.30 0.36
C MET A 144 -1.17 -16.04 0.71
N HIS A 145 -0.57 -15.19 1.55
CA HIS A 145 -1.20 -13.95 1.97
C HIS A 145 -0.17 -12.84 2.14
N PHE A 146 -0.35 -11.74 1.47
CA PHE A 146 0.49 -10.56 1.60
C PHE A 146 -0.10 -9.38 0.81
N THR A 147 0.36 -8.18 1.13
CA THR A 147 0.26 -7.02 0.26
C THR A 147 1.65 -6.41 0.07
N GLU A 148 1.98 -6.07 -1.17
CA GLU A 148 3.21 -5.39 -1.53
C GLU A 148 2.87 -4.16 -2.36
N VAL A 149 3.29 -2.99 -1.91
CA VAL A 149 3.16 -1.73 -2.63
C VAL A 149 4.55 -1.29 -3.05
N VAL A 150 4.74 -1.04 -4.34
CA VAL A 150 5.99 -0.55 -4.90
C VAL A 150 5.76 0.84 -5.49
N LEU A 151 6.49 1.82 -4.97
CA LEU A 151 6.46 3.21 -5.38
C LEU A 151 7.72 3.49 -6.21
N ASP A 152 7.55 3.63 -7.52
CA ASP A 152 8.63 3.88 -8.48
C ASP A 152 8.77 5.38 -8.79
N GLU A 153 9.95 5.80 -9.23
CA GLU A 153 10.19 7.17 -9.67
C GLU A 153 9.76 8.23 -8.65
N LEU A 154 10.21 8.08 -7.42
CA LEU A 154 9.82 8.97 -6.32
C LEU A 154 10.04 10.44 -6.66
N HIS A 155 9.03 11.28 -6.43
CA HIS A 155 9.15 12.73 -6.61
C HIS A 155 10.25 13.35 -5.74
N ARG A 156 10.38 12.84 -4.49
CA ARG A 156 11.37 13.28 -3.50
C ARG A 156 11.82 12.06 -2.68
N PRO A 157 12.91 11.40 -3.07
CA PRO A 157 13.40 10.26 -2.30
C PRO A 157 13.82 10.70 -0.88
N PRO A 158 13.41 9.96 0.16
CA PRO A 158 13.88 10.20 1.51
C PRO A 158 15.38 9.92 1.61
N LEU A 159 16.17 10.91 2.02
CA LEU A 159 17.62 10.79 2.16
C LEU A 159 18.05 11.06 3.59
N GLY A 160 19.13 10.42 4.03
CA GLY A 160 19.89 10.73 5.24
C GLY A 160 18.99 10.96 6.47
N ARG A 161 18.89 12.21 6.93
CA ARG A 161 18.11 12.58 8.12
C ARG A 161 16.62 12.27 8.01
N THR A 162 16.06 12.29 6.80
CA THR A 162 14.64 11.97 6.58
C THR A 162 14.37 10.49 6.86
N VAL A 163 15.27 9.59 6.44
CA VAL A 163 15.17 8.15 6.75
C VAL A 163 15.22 7.90 8.26
N GLY A 164 16.13 8.60 8.97
CA GLY A 164 16.21 8.53 10.43
C GLY A 164 14.89 8.96 11.11
N LYS A 165 14.30 10.08 10.67
CA LYS A 165 13.00 10.54 11.18
C LYS A 165 11.86 9.59 10.85
N ILE A 166 11.84 8.98 9.67
CA ILE A 166 10.85 7.95 9.32
C ILE A 166 10.90 6.81 10.33
N LYS A 167 12.10 6.27 10.59
CA LYS A 167 12.28 5.18 11.57
C LYS A 167 11.79 5.58 12.95
N GLU A 168 12.22 6.74 13.45
CA GLU A 168 11.83 7.26 14.76
C GLU A 168 10.30 7.38 14.89
N HIS A 169 9.66 8.11 13.96
CA HIS A 169 8.22 8.35 14.02
C HIS A 169 7.38 7.10 13.84
N LEU A 170 7.74 6.17 12.92
CA LEU A 170 7.02 4.90 12.78
C LEU A 170 7.16 4.04 14.03
N THR A 171 8.35 4.01 14.66
CA THR A 171 8.55 3.30 15.93
C THR A 171 7.68 3.91 17.04
N ASP A 172 7.55 5.23 17.11
CA ASP A 172 6.75 5.89 18.14
C ASP A 172 5.24 5.69 17.94
N ILE A 173 4.76 5.72 16.69
CA ILE A 173 3.34 5.52 16.34
C ILE A 173 2.89 4.08 16.59
N PHE A 174 3.72 3.10 16.22
CA PHE A 174 3.38 1.66 16.28
C PHE A 174 4.10 0.93 17.43
N ARG A 175 4.44 1.64 18.49
CA ARG A 175 5.02 1.06 19.69
C ARG A 175 3.94 0.28 20.46
N VAL A 176 4.01 -1.03 20.41
CA VAL A 176 3.18 -1.96 21.18
C VAL A 176 3.94 -2.40 22.44
#